data_68f75552690713b848f68c2cd0153345
#
_entry.id   68f75552690713b848f68c2cd0153345
#
_cell.length_a   1.000
_cell.length_b   1.000
_cell.length_c   1.000
_cell.angle_alpha   90.00
_cell.angle_beta   90.00
_cell.angle_gamma   90.00
#
_symmetry.space_group_name_H-M   'P 1'
#
loop_
_entity.id
_entity.type
_entity.pdbx_description
1 polymer ?
#
loop_
_entity_poly.entity_id
_entity_poly.type
_entity_poly.pdbx_seq_one_letter_code
_entity_poly.pdbx_strand_id
1 'polypeptide(L)'
;KGHPFEYREFDKEGRVTIRDYSKQTIENFNKLKLDCLFVLGGDGTLQLAHQFFELGLPVIGIPKTIDNDLVGTDYTFGYQTAVQVACDALDRLHTTGESHQRVMILEVMGRDAGWIALEAGLAGRAHIILIPEIPYQLEKVLEKIHLRKEGGSPFSIIVVAEGAKEIGKDAITSEL
;
A
#
# COMPACT_ATOMS: atom_id res chain seq x y z
N LYS A 1 -17.70 7.29 -1.13
CA LYS A 1 -17.46 5.85 -1.33
C LYS A 1 -18.85 5.22 -1.41
N GLY A 2 -19.18 4.54 -2.56
CA GLY A 2 -20.49 3.89 -2.72
C GLY A 2 -20.63 2.69 -1.80
N HIS A 3 -21.87 2.25 -1.58
CA HIS A 3 -22.16 1.03 -0.82
C HIS A 3 -21.56 -0.17 -1.58
N PRO A 4 -20.82 -1.10 -0.95
CA PRO A 4 -20.05 -2.13 -1.66
C PRO A 4 -20.92 -3.18 -2.39
N PHE A 5 -22.22 -3.25 -2.10
CA PHE A 5 -23.19 -4.07 -2.85
C PHE A 5 -23.84 -3.35 -4.01
N GLU A 6 -23.58 -2.05 -4.15
CA GLU A 6 -24.12 -1.23 -5.21
C GLU A 6 -23.28 -1.38 -6.46
N TYR A 7 -23.83 -1.97 -7.49
CA TYR A 7 -23.24 -2.01 -8.81
C TYR A 7 -23.77 -0.86 -9.67
N ARG A 8 -22.88 -0.12 -10.30
CA ARG A 8 -23.23 0.94 -11.23
C ARG A 8 -23.35 0.36 -12.63
N GLU A 9 -24.57 0.23 -13.12
CA GLU A 9 -24.85 -0.11 -14.50
C GLU A 9 -24.99 1.17 -15.32
N PHE A 10 -24.31 1.21 -16.47
CA PHE A 10 -24.45 2.29 -17.43
C PHE A 10 -25.38 1.83 -18.55
N ASP A 11 -26.46 2.58 -18.83
CA ASP A 11 -27.28 2.32 -20.01
C ASP A 11 -26.58 2.84 -21.29
N LYS A 12 -27.21 2.58 -22.45
CA LYS A 12 -26.67 3.00 -23.75
C LYS A 12 -26.59 4.53 -23.92
N GLU A 13 -27.24 5.28 -23.04
CA GLU A 13 -27.28 6.74 -23.01
C GLU A 13 -26.38 7.33 -21.93
N GLY A 14 -25.58 6.47 -21.23
CA GLY A 14 -24.63 6.89 -20.21
C GLY A 14 -25.26 7.20 -18.84
N ARG A 15 -26.55 6.89 -18.63
CA ARG A 15 -27.20 7.09 -17.34
C ARG A 15 -26.80 5.98 -16.38
N VAL A 16 -26.51 6.35 -15.14
CA VAL A 16 -26.08 5.43 -14.10
C VAL A 16 -27.29 4.92 -13.32
N THR A 17 -27.47 3.60 -13.28
CA THR A 17 -28.41 2.93 -12.38
C THR A 17 -27.62 2.21 -11.30
N ILE A 18 -27.98 2.45 -10.04
CA ILE A 18 -27.35 1.78 -8.89
C ILE A 18 -28.26 0.61 -8.51
N ARG A 19 -27.71 -0.62 -8.52
CA ARG A 19 -28.41 -1.83 -8.07
C ARG A 19 -27.71 -2.44 -6.87
N ASP A 20 -28.49 -2.74 -5.83
CA ASP A 20 -28.05 -3.51 -4.67
C ASP A 20 -28.29 -5.00 -4.90
N TYR A 21 -27.19 -5.77 -4.90
CA TYR A 21 -27.20 -7.23 -5.10
C TYR A 21 -27.09 -8.02 -3.79
N SER A 22 -27.17 -7.39 -2.63
CA SER A 22 -27.02 -8.05 -1.31
C SER A 22 -28.00 -9.22 -1.12
N LYS A 23 -29.28 -9.02 -1.42
CA LYS A 23 -30.31 -10.07 -1.32
C LYS A 23 -30.04 -11.24 -2.26
N GLN A 24 -29.68 -10.95 -3.50
CA GLN A 24 -29.38 -12.00 -4.50
C GLN A 24 -28.13 -12.79 -4.10
N THR A 25 -27.13 -12.14 -3.49
CA THR A 25 -25.93 -12.81 -3.00
C THR A 25 -26.27 -13.77 -1.85
N ILE A 26 -27.12 -13.37 -0.91
CA ILE A 26 -27.60 -14.24 0.18
C ILE A 26 -28.42 -15.42 -0.36
N GLU A 27 -29.31 -15.16 -1.30
CA GLU A 27 -30.11 -16.23 -1.94
C GLU A 27 -29.20 -17.23 -2.65
N ASN A 28 -28.18 -16.76 -3.39
CA ASN A 28 -27.23 -17.63 -4.06
C ASN A 28 -26.39 -18.44 -3.07
N PHE A 29 -25.92 -17.84 -1.98
CA PHE A 29 -25.21 -18.53 -0.91
C PHE A 29 -26.01 -19.69 -0.35
N ASN A 30 -27.29 -19.44 0.01
CA ASN A 30 -28.21 -20.44 0.53
C ASN A 30 -28.55 -21.52 -0.52
N LYS A 31 -28.76 -21.13 -1.78
CA LYS A 31 -29.07 -22.06 -2.89
C LYS A 31 -27.90 -22.99 -3.17
N LEU A 32 -26.67 -22.51 -3.04
CA LEU A 32 -25.44 -23.30 -3.20
C LEU A 32 -25.14 -24.15 -1.94
N LYS A 33 -25.91 -23.99 -0.86
CA LYS A 33 -25.74 -24.70 0.40
C LYS A 33 -24.32 -24.57 0.97
N LEU A 34 -23.78 -23.35 0.93
CA LEU A 34 -22.48 -23.05 1.50
C LEU A 34 -22.58 -22.90 3.01
N ASP A 35 -21.61 -23.46 3.75
CA ASP A 35 -21.54 -23.38 5.20
C ASP A 35 -20.81 -22.12 5.68
N CYS A 36 -19.84 -21.62 4.90
CA CYS A 36 -19.04 -20.47 5.25
C CYS A 36 -18.45 -19.82 3.99
N LEU A 37 -18.18 -18.52 4.08
CA LEU A 37 -17.49 -17.75 3.04
C LEU A 37 -16.13 -17.28 3.57
N PHE A 38 -15.03 -17.73 2.95
CA PHE A 38 -13.72 -17.20 3.19
C PHE A 38 -13.44 -16.04 2.23
N VAL A 39 -13.16 -14.86 2.78
CA VAL A 39 -12.93 -13.64 2.00
C VAL A 39 -11.49 -13.18 2.18
N LEU A 40 -10.71 -13.30 1.11
CA LEU A 40 -9.29 -12.92 1.08
C LEU A 40 -9.16 -11.53 0.45
N GLY A 41 -8.62 -10.57 1.19
CA GLY A 41 -8.40 -9.24 0.63
C GLY A 41 -7.89 -8.22 1.62
N GLY A 42 -7.71 -6.99 1.13
CA GLY A 42 -7.35 -5.83 1.92
C GLY A 42 -8.57 -5.14 2.55
N ASP A 43 -8.39 -3.92 3.04
CA ASP A 43 -9.37 -3.13 3.78
C ASP A 43 -10.75 -3.10 3.12
N GLY A 44 -10.85 -2.66 1.86
CA GLY A 44 -12.15 -2.57 1.17
C GLY A 44 -12.87 -3.91 1.00
N THR A 45 -12.11 -5.00 0.79
CA THR A 45 -12.67 -6.35 0.67
C THR A 45 -13.17 -6.86 2.02
N LEU A 46 -12.43 -6.59 3.10
CA LEU A 46 -12.82 -7.01 4.44
C LEU A 46 -13.99 -6.18 4.98
N GLN A 47 -14.10 -4.91 4.62
CA GLN A 47 -15.30 -4.10 4.88
C GLN A 47 -16.54 -4.71 4.23
N LEU A 48 -16.43 -5.21 2.98
CA LEU A 48 -17.49 -5.93 2.31
C LEU A 48 -17.83 -7.25 3.04
N ALA A 49 -16.81 -8.00 3.44
CA ALA A 49 -16.98 -9.24 4.21
C ALA A 49 -17.73 -8.98 5.52
N HIS A 50 -17.42 -7.90 6.22
CA HIS A 50 -18.11 -7.49 7.44
C HIS A 50 -19.59 -7.19 7.20
N GLN A 51 -19.94 -6.52 6.10
CA GLN A 51 -21.35 -6.28 5.76
C GLN A 51 -22.11 -7.59 5.46
N PHE A 52 -21.48 -8.59 4.81
CA PHE A 52 -22.09 -9.90 4.67
C PHE A 52 -22.31 -10.59 6.01
N PHE A 53 -21.37 -10.45 6.93
CA PHE A 53 -21.54 -10.94 8.31
C PHE A 53 -22.71 -10.27 9.01
N GLU A 54 -22.87 -8.95 8.91
CA GLU A 54 -24.02 -8.21 9.47
C GLU A 54 -25.37 -8.64 8.86
N LEU A 55 -25.37 -9.09 7.61
CA LEU A 55 -26.54 -9.66 6.93
C LEU A 55 -26.79 -11.13 7.31
N GLY A 56 -26.03 -11.70 8.25
CA GLY A 56 -26.21 -13.04 8.80
C GLY A 56 -25.49 -14.16 8.06
N LEU A 57 -24.59 -13.86 7.10
CA LEU A 57 -23.76 -14.87 6.46
C LEU A 57 -22.57 -15.24 7.37
N PRO A 58 -22.24 -16.54 7.50
CA PRO A 58 -21.01 -16.97 8.18
C PRO A 58 -19.79 -16.63 7.29
N VAL A 59 -19.03 -15.62 7.71
CA VAL A 59 -17.87 -15.09 6.93
C VAL A 59 -16.61 -15.13 7.78
N ILE A 60 -15.51 -15.55 7.17
CA ILE A 60 -14.16 -15.47 7.74
C ILE A 60 -13.31 -14.60 6.82
N GLY A 61 -12.82 -13.47 7.33
CA GLY A 61 -11.90 -12.59 6.63
C GLY A 61 -10.45 -13.05 6.76
N ILE A 62 -9.72 -13.04 5.65
CA ILE A 62 -8.28 -13.33 5.60
C ILE A 62 -7.57 -12.08 5.11
N PRO A 63 -6.69 -11.45 5.93
CA PRO A 63 -6.07 -10.16 5.63
C PRO A 63 -4.97 -10.29 4.57
N LYS A 64 -5.34 -10.21 3.29
CA LYS A 64 -4.43 -10.30 2.15
C LYS A 64 -4.23 -8.91 1.54
N THR A 65 -3.15 -8.25 1.92
CA THR A 65 -2.66 -6.99 1.35
C THR A 65 -1.15 -6.88 1.59
N ILE A 66 -0.46 -6.09 0.78
CA ILE A 66 0.95 -5.79 0.98
C ILE A 66 1.18 -4.62 1.93
N ASP A 67 0.16 -3.80 2.20
CA ASP A 67 0.29 -2.51 2.89
C ASP A 67 0.48 -2.64 4.41
N ASN A 68 0.12 -3.78 4.99
CA ASN A 68 0.16 -4.08 6.42
C ASN A 68 -0.58 -3.04 7.28
N ASP A 69 -1.70 -2.53 6.76
CA ASP A 69 -2.50 -1.43 7.30
C ASP A 69 -3.82 -1.87 7.96
N LEU A 70 -3.99 -3.17 8.22
CA LEU A 70 -5.22 -3.73 8.79
C LEU A 70 -5.10 -3.91 10.31
N VAL A 71 -6.06 -3.36 11.03
CA VAL A 71 -6.17 -3.52 12.49
C VAL A 71 -6.59 -4.96 12.82
N GLY A 72 -6.01 -5.53 13.89
CA GLY A 72 -6.36 -6.87 14.38
C GLY A 72 -5.46 -8.00 13.85
N THR A 73 -4.43 -7.67 13.07
CA THR A 73 -3.37 -8.60 12.67
C THR A 73 -2.01 -7.94 12.82
N ASP A 74 -0.98 -8.70 13.20
CA ASP A 74 0.39 -8.20 13.27
C ASP A 74 1.01 -8.08 11.86
N TYR A 75 0.70 -9.06 11.00
CA TYR A 75 1.17 -9.10 9.61
C TYR A 75 0.04 -9.50 8.67
N THR A 76 -0.01 -8.82 7.53
CA THR A 76 -0.89 -9.18 6.42
C THR A 76 -0.21 -10.12 5.44
N PHE A 77 -0.99 -10.99 4.79
CA PHE A 77 -0.49 -11.90 3.77
C PHE A 77 -0.07 -11.13 2.52
N GLY A 78 1.21 -11.19 2.20
CA GLY A 78 1.83 -10.47 1.08
C GLY A 78 2.80 -9.38 1.50
N TYR A 79 2.69 -8.83 2.71
CA TYR A 79 3.55 -7.77 3.21
C TYR A 79 5.04 -8.14 3.17
N GLN A 80 5.41 -9.25 3.78
CA GLN A 80 6.82 -9.67 3.83
C GLN A 80 7.39 -9.98 2.45
N THR A 81 6.57 -10.49 1.53
CA THR A 81 6.97 -10.67 0.14
C THR A 81 7.27 -9.32 -0.53
N ALA A 82 6.43 -8.32 -0.29
CA ALA A 82 6.66 -6.97 -0.83
C ALA A 82 7.94 -6.33 -0.26
N VAL A 83 8.19 -6.48 1.04
CA VAL A 83 9.45 -6.03 1.68
C VAL A 83 10.66 -6.71 1.05
N GLN A 84 10.63 -8.04 0.84
CA GLN A 84 11.73 -8.77 0.22
C GLN A 84 12.00 -8.29 -1.21
N VAL A 85 10.95 -8.08 -2.01
CA VAL A 85 11.10 -7.55 -3.39
C VAL A 85 11.74 -6.16 -3.38
N ALA A 86 11.35 -5.31 -2.42
CA ALA A 86 11.97 -3.99 -2.26
C ALA A 86 13.45 -4.08 -1.81
N CYS A 87 13.79 -5.00 -0.92
CA CYS A 87 15.18 -5.26 -0.52
C CYS A 87 16.03 -5.72 -1.70
N ASP A 88 15.53 -6.66 -2.52
CA ASP A 88 16.23 -7.13 -3.71
C ASP A 88 16.46 -6.01 -4.74
N ALA A 89 15.51 -5.07 -4.85
CA ALA A 89 15.68 -3.89 -5.68
C ALA A 89 16.76 -2.94 -5.12
N LEU A 90 16.78 -2.72 -3.80
CA LEU A 90 17.78 -1.88 -3.13
C LEU A 90 19.19 -2.43 -3.31
N ASP A 91 19.39 -3.74 -3.20
CA ASP A 91 20.70 -4.37 -3.42
C ASP A 91 21.25 -4.09 -4.82
N ARG A 92 20.39 -4.10 -5.83
CA ARG A 92 20.78 -3.74 -7.22
C ARG A 92 21.08 -2.25 -7.36
N LEU A 93 20.35 -1.39 -6.67
CA LEU A 93 20.56 0.05 -6.69
C LEU A 93 21.86 0.46 -6.00
N HIS A 94 22.31 -0.26 -4.96
CA HIS A 94 23.58 0.00 -4.30
C HIS A 94 24.75 -0.05 -5.25
N THR A 95 24.91 -1.12 -6.02
CA THR A 95 26.02 -1.28 -6.98
C THR A 95 25.99 -0.22 -8.06
N THR A 96 24.82 0.12 -8.56
CA THR A 96 24.65 1.17 -9.57
C THR A 96 24.91 2.57 -8.98
N GLY A 97 24.39 2.85 -7.81
CA GLY A 97 24.58 4.13 -7.12
C GLY A 97 26.06 4.41 -6.82
N GLU A 98 26.76 3.41 -6.32
CA GLU A 98 28.19 3.50 -5.98
C GLU A 98 29.05 3.71 -7.23
N SER A 99 28.87 2.90 -8.29
CA SER A 99 29.68 2.97 -9.51
C SER A 99 29.48 4.27 -10.30
N HIS A 100 28.28 4.84 -10.26
CA HIS A 100 27.93 6.08 -10.96
C HIS A 100 27.90 7.32 -10.08
N GLN A 101 28.16 7.19 -8.80
CA GLN A 101 28.15 8.29 -7.80
C GLN A 101 26.83 9.09 -7.82
N ARG A 102 25.68 8.36 -7.82
CA ARG A 102 24.35 8.95 -7.98
C ARG A 102 23.51 8.82 -6.71
N VAL A 103 22.56 9.72 -6.61
CA VAL A 103 21.42 9.52 -5.70
C VAL A 103 20.43 8.60 -6.40
N MET A 104 20.14 7.46 -5.78
CA MET A 104 19.16 6.50 -6.28
C MET A 104 17.93 6.59 -5.39
N ILE A 105 16.76 6.58 -6.00
CA ILE A 105 15.48 6.65 -5.30
C ILE A 105 14.69 5.39 -5.67
N LEU A 106 14.21 4.67 -4.66
CA LEU A 106 13.26 3.57 -4.78
C LEU A 106 11.92 4.03 -4.21
N GLU A 107 10.92 4.19 -5.07
CA GLU A 107 9.54 4.38 -4.65
C GLU A 107 8.91 3.02 -4.40
N VAL A 108 8.15 2.90 -3.30
CA VAL A 108 7.41 1.69 -2.94
C VAL A 108 5.96 2.02 -2.62
N MET A 109 5.09 1.04 -2.85
CA MET A 109 3.69 1.11 -2.48
C MET A 109 3.50 1.08 -0.96
N GLY A 110 2.26 1.17 -0.50
CA GLY A 110 1.85 1.12 0.90
C GLY A 110 0.68 2.07 1.18
N ARG A 111 0.22 2.83 0.18
CA ARG A 111 -0.86 3.82 0.31
C ARG A 111 -0.55 4.84 1.41
N ASP A 112 -1.35 4.86 2.47
CA ASP A 112 -1.21 5.77 3.61
C ASP A 112 -0.30 5.22 4.72
N ALA A 113 0.30 4.02 4.52
CA ALA A 113 1.19 3.36 5.48
C ALA A 113 2.60 3.19 4.92
N GLY A 114 3.60 3.57 5.71
CA GLY A 114 5.01 3.53 5.33
C GLY A 114 5.75 2.23 5.68
N TRP A 115 5.05 1.15 6.02
CA TRP A 115 5.67 -0.07 6.53
C TRP A 115 6.66 -0.71 5.56
N ILE A 116 6.29 -0.82 4.26
CA ILE A 116 7.18 -1.40 3.24
C ILE A 116 8.44 -0.55 3.10
N ALA A 117 8.29 0.78 3.01
CA ALA A 117 9.42 1.70 2.88
C ALA A 117 10.34 1.63 4.11
N LEU A 118 9.77 1.58 5.31
CA LEU A 118 10.51 1.54 6.56
C LEU A 118 11.31 0.24 6.70
N GLU A 119 10.66 -0.91 6.58
CA GLU A 119 11.30 -2.20 6.80
C GLU A 119 12.29 -2.53 5.68
N ALA A 120 11.92 -2.33 4.41
CA ALA A 120 12.83 -2.53 3.30
C ALA A 120 14.00 -1.53 3.33
N GLY A 121 13.74 -0.26 3.69
CA GLY A 121 14.78 0.76 3.79
C GLY A 121 15.80 0.45 4.88
N LEU A 122 15.36 -0.04 6.04
CA LEU A 122 16.26 -0.49 7.11
C LEU A 122 17.06 -1.73 6.71
N ALA A 123 16.40 -2.77 6.20
CA ALA A 123 17.04 -4.01 5.79
C ALA A 123 17.98 -3.82 4.60
N GLY A 124 17.57 -3.03 3.60
CA GLY A 124 18.33 -2.70 2.39
C GLY A 124 19.32 -1.55 2.57
N ARG A 125 19.58 -1.10 3.81
CA ARG A 125 20.57 -0.07 4.14
C ARG A 125 20.37 1.24 3.39
N ALA A 126 19.12 1.69 3.23
CA ALA A 126 18.83 3.02 2.70
C ALA A 126 19.38 4.11 3.62
N HIS A 127 19.82 5.21 3.04
CA HIS A 127 20.40 6.32 3.79
C HIS A 127 19.35 7.33 4.26
N ILE A 128 18.22 7.36 3.55
CA ILE A 128 17.05 8.19 3.85
C ILE A 128 15.80 7.33 3.57
N ILE A 129 14.84 7.39 4.47
CA ILE A 129 13.55 6.70 4.36
C ILE A 129 12.46 7.74 4.58
N LEU A 130 11.56 7.88 3.61
CA LEU A 130 10.45 8.84 3.66
C LEU A 130 9.13 8.06 3.72
N ILE A 131 8.34 8.33 4.77
CA ILE A 131 7.08 7.61 5.05
C ILE A 131 5.92 8.59 5.24
N PRO A 132 4.68 8.19 4.99
CA PRO A 132 3.51 9.07 5.12
C PRO A 132 3.29 9.60 6.52
N GLU A 133 3.64 8.81 7.54
CA GLU A 133 3.44 9.13 8.95
C GLU A 133 4.29 10.29 9.45
N ILE A 134 5.41 10.57 8.76
CA ILE A 134 6.35 11.63 9.12
C ILE A 134 6.58 12.54 7.91
N PRO A 135 5.87 13.69 7.82
CA PRO A 135 6.10 14.65 6.75
C PRO A 135 7.55 15.13 6.71
N TYR A 136 8.15 15.18 5.51
CA TYR A 136 9.54 15.55 5.35
C TYR A 136 9.72 17.00 4.89
N GLN A 137 10.95 17.53 5.04
CA GLN A 137 11.41 18.79 4.47
C GLN A 137 12.46 18.48 3.41
N LEU A 138 12.24 18.94 2.18
CA LEU A 138 13.16 18.66 1.07
C LEU A 138 14.58 19.17 1.37
N GLU A 139 14.69 20.34 2.03
CA GLU A 139 15.97 20.93 2.43
C GLU A 139 16.76 19.98 3.33
N LYS A 140 16.10 19.27 4.26
CA LYS A 140 16.74 18.29 5.15
C LYS A 140 17.21 17.05 4.42
N VAL A 141 16.46 16.61 3.42
CA VAL A 141 16.87 15.50 2.53
C VAL A 141 18.14 15.91 1.75
N LEU A 142 18.16 17.10 1.17
CA LEU A 142 19.31 17.63 0.41
C LEU A 142 20.52 17.84 1.34
N GLU A 143 20.33 18.42 2.53
CA GLU A 143 21.38 18.58 3.54
C GLU A 143 22.03 17.23 3.88
N LYS A 144 21.23 16.18 4.10
CA LYS A 144 21.76 14.84 4.38
C LYS A 144 22.57 14.27 3.22
N ILE A 145 22.13 14.47 1.98
CA ILE A 145 22.86 14.03 0.78
C ILE A 145 24.21 14.75 0.69
N HIS A 146 24.24 16.08 0.89
CA HIS A 146 25.46 16.88 0.87
C HIS A 146 26.45 16.46 1.96
N LEU A 147 26.01 16.32 3.20
CA LEU A 147 26.83 15.86 4.33
C LEU A 147 27.46 14.48 4.04
N ARG A 148 26.72 13.57 3.41
CA ARG A 148 27.26 12.26 3.02
C ARG A 148 28.37 12.40 1.96
N LYS A 149 28.15 13.25 0.96
CA LYS A 149 29.14 13.52 -0.10
C LYS A 149 30.42 14.15 0.45
N GLU A 150 30.30 15.13 1.33
CA GLU A 150 31.44 15.77 2.03
C GLU A 150 32.20 14.77 2.91
N GLY A 151 31.49 13.83 3.54
CA GLY A 151 32.05 12.74 4.35
C GLY A 151 32.66 11.60 3.53
N GLY A 152 32.83 11.75 2.21
CA GLY A 152 33.48 10.76 1.34
C GLY A 152 32.56 9.66 0.81
N SER A 153 31.25 9.77 1.02
CA SER A 153 30.27 8.82 0.45
C SER A 153 29.61 9.42 -0.79
N PRO A 154 30.04 9.07 -1.99
CA PRO A 154 29.66 9.79 -3.21
C PRO A 154 28.26 9.47 -3.73
N PHE A 155 27.55 8.52 -3.11
CA PHE A 155 26.20 8.12 -3.49
C PHE A 155 25.24 8.09 -2.31
N SER A 156 23.96 8.13 -2.60
CA SER A 156 22.90 7.97 -1.59
C SER A 156 21.76 7.12 -2.11
N ILE A 157 21.17 6.32 -1.25
CA ILE A 157 19.97 5.54 -1.51
C ILE A 157 18.84 6.11 -0.68
N ILE A 158 17.74 6.41 -1.33
CA ILE A 158 16.51 6.92 -0.70
C ILE A 158 15.40 5.92 -0.98
N VAL A 159 14.66 5.52 0.05
CA VAL A 159 13.39 4.80 -0.11
C VAL A 159 12.26 5.77 0.22
N VAL A 160 11.28 5.82 -0.65
CA VAL A 160 10.12 6.70 -0.49
C VAL A 160 8.83 5.89 -0.63
N ALA A 161 7.95 5.97 0.36
CA ALA A 161 6.59 5.45 0.22
C ALA A 161 5.77 6.38 -0.68
N GLU A 162 4.92 5.83 -1.54
CA GLU A 162 4.04 6.60 -2.45
C GLU A 162 3.19 7.66 -1.74
N GLY A 163 2.82 7.40 -0.48
CA GLY A 163 2.05 8.33 0.36
C GLY A 163 2.89 9.36 1.11
N ALA A 164 4.22 9.37 0.97
CA ALA A 164 5.08 10.33 1.66
C ALA A 164 4.76 11.77 1.25
N LYS A 165 4.79 12.70 2.22
CA LYS A 165 4.37 14.09 2.02
C LYS A 165 5.45 15.05 2.45
N GLU A 166 5.70 16.07 1.62
CA GLU A 166 6.48 17.25 2.02
C GLU A 166 5.62 18.15 2.91
N ILE A 167 6.22 18.80 3.91
CA ILE A 167 5.49 19.73 4.78
C ILE A 167 4.83 20.83 3.94
N GLY A 168 3.50 20.92 4.03
CA GLY A 168 2.70 21.94 3.32
C GLY A 168 2.33 21.57 1.89
N LYS A 169 2.61 20.35 1.43
CA LYS A 169 2.22 19.83 0.10
C LYS A 169 1.42 18.53 0.21
N ASP A 170 0.77 18.16 -0.87
CA ASP A 170 0.13 16.85 -1.02
C ASP A 170 1.16 15.72 -1.22
N ALA A 171 0.69 14.46 -1.23
CA ALA A 171 1.57 13.32 -1.45
C ALA A 171 2.25 13.39 -2.83
N ILE A 172 3.47 12.86 -2.94
CA ILE A 172 4.30 12.88 -4.16
C ILE A 172 3.54 12.34 -5.38
N THR A 173 2.74 11.30 -5.20
CA THR A 173 1.96 10.65 -6.27
C THR A 173 0.74 11.44 -6.74
N SER A 174 0.36 12.51 -6.08
CA SER A 174 -0.75 13.37 -6.55
C SER A 174 -0.35 14.34 -7.66
N GLU A 175 0.95 14.43 -8.00
CA GLU A 175 1.49 15.32 -9.04
C GLU A 175 1.92 14.58 -10.32
N LEU A 176 1.75 13.24 -10.39
CA LEU A 176 2.00 12.41 -11.58
C LEU A 176 0.69 11.95 -12.22
#